data_227453d6c20f578acf3b9bc3f2736d15
#
_entry.id   227453d6c20f578acf3b9bc3f2736d15
#
_cell.length_a   1.000
_cell.length_b   1.000
_cell.length_c   1.000
_cell.angle_alpha   90.00
_cell.angle_beta   90.00
_cell.angle_gamma   90.00
#
_symmetry.space_group_name_H-M   'P 1'
#
loop_
_entity.id
_entity.type
_entity.pdbx_description
1 polymer ?
#
loop_
_entity_poly.entity_id
_entity_poly.type
_entity_poly.pdbx_seq_one_letter_code
_entity_poly.pdbx_strand_id
1 'polypeptide(L)'
;SAHLDVGGARGEAIKRALTEQLGLVVQAVKPFGLAGSAGSTPLRIKVKGDPPPQLFGKLYARSHLRSDRWYKLGRELLYGRLEDEKPFNTVRRLVQQEDYALQKLYLAGLPTPRPYGVVELTPEREYLLVTEFFDGATELGEAEVDTQVIDDGLGIIRKLWDAGLAHRDIKPANLLVRDGHMLLIDVFFTEVRPTPWRQGVDLANMMLCLALRSSPELVYQRAKRQFTVEEITEGFAAARGLALPTQLRRMLREQGRDVHAAFLRLLPARPRPVRIQRWSARRVGLLLLAVLVALLLAPALQVVLGNSDLNTTRLQIATVDCDRPEPLWLQAQAVPSASLVPCVRELPGWKLAGANARNGWSQLTLNHDRAGEHAMVVRLTATCDPAGAAEQASRHPGVRHYQRTERPAGGGFAATWYDRFPGGCVTSRLRSATDPDGRFAAEAPAVLEFASRQALDQRLEERSGGRLHLDPVPRDSS
;
A
#
# COMPACT_ATOMS: atom_id res chain seq x y z
N SER A 1 -0.73 -9.19 -0.45
CA SER A 1 -2.07 -8.80 0.03
C SER A 1 -2.69 -10.00 0.72
N ALA A 2 -2.90 -9.86 2.03
CA ALA A 2 -3.59 -10.87 2.81
C ALA A 2 -5.04 -11.00 2.29
N HIS A 3 -5.46 -12.23 1.99
CA HIS A 3 -6.87 -12.53 1.81
C HIS A 3 -7.62 -12.06 3.06
N LEU A 4 -8.69 -11.32 2.85
CA LEU A 4 -9.62 -11.07 3.94
C LEU A 4 -10.20 -12.42 4.36
N ASP A 5 -9.95 -12.82 5.61
CA ASP A 5 -10.54 -14.02 6.16
C ASP A 5 -12.06 -13.89 6.12
N VAL A 6 -12.72 -14.79 5.41
CA VAL A 6 -14.20 -14.86 5.30
C VAL A 6 -14.77 -15.98 6.16
N GLY A 7 -13.95 -16.55 7.05
CA GLY A 7 -14.37 -17.52 8.06
C GLY A 7 -14.98 -16.88 9.31
N GLY A 8 -15.50 -17.72 10.20
CA GLY A 8 -16.01 -17.31 11.50
C GLY A 8 -17.08 -16.23 11.47
N ALA A 9 -17.01 -15.27 12.37
CA ALA A 9 -17.99 -14.19 12.55
C ALA A 9 -18.20 -13.34 11.27
N ARG A 10 -17.15 -13.16 10.46
CA ARG A 10 -17.23 -12.39 9.21
C ARG A 10 -18.02 -13.15 8.14
N GLY A 11 -17.80 -14.45 8.00
CA GLY A 11 -18.60 -15.28 7.08
C GLY A 11 -20.08 -15.27 7.44
N GLU A 12 -20.41 -15.33 8.71
CA GLU A 12 -21.79 -15.24 9.18
C GLU A 12 -22.41 -13.85 8.95
N ALA A 13 -21.63 -12.77 9.10
CA ALA A 13 -22.08 -11.43 8.76
C ALA A 13 -22.37 -11.29 7.25
N ILE A 14 -21.55 -11.87 6.38
CA ILE A 14 -21.77 -11.88 4.92
C ILE A 14 -23.04 -12.66 4.60
N LYS A 15 -23.25 -13.86 5.16
CA LYS A 15 -24.45 -14.66 4.95
C LYS A 15 -25.71 -13.90 5.38
N ARG A 16 -25.69 -13.29 6.56
CA ARG A 16 -26.81 -12.49 7.08
C ARG A 16 -27.14 -11.34 6.14
N ALA A 17 -26.13 -10.55 5.74
CA ALA A 17 -26.34 -9.41 4.87
C ALA A 17 -26.90 -9.82 3.49
N LEU A 18 -26.45 -10.95 2.93
CA LEU A 18 -26.99 -11.51 1.70
C LEU A 18 -28.46 -11.93 1.83
N THR A 19 -28.83 -12.50 2.99
CA THR A 19 -30.21 -12.88 3.27
C THR A 19 -31.10 -11.67 3.48
N GLU A 20 -30.67 -10.69 4.28
CA GLU A 20 -31.46 -9.50 4.60
C GLU A 20 -31.65 -8.56 3.41
N GLN A 21 -30.61 -8.36 2.58
CA GLN A 21 -30.63 -7.37 1.51
C GLN A 21 -31.02 -7.94 0.15
N LEU A 22 -30.73 -9.23 -0.14
CA LEU A 22 -31.03 -9.87 -1.42
C LEU A 22 -32.02 -11.05 -1.32
N GLY A 23 -32.44 -11.42 -0.10
CA GLY A 23 -33.34 -12.57 0.10
C GLY A 23 -32.69 -13.92 -0.20
N LEU A 24 -31.38 -14.03 -0.23
CA LEU A 24 -30.66 -15.25 -0.59
C LEU A 24 -30.35 -16.07 0.66
N VAL A 25 -30.78 -17.34 0.66
CA VAL A 25 -30.44 -18.29 1.73
C VAL A 25 -29.08 -18.92 1.44
N VAL A 26 -28.04 -18.40 2.09
CA VAL A 26 -26.65 -18.78 1.82
C VAL A 26 -26.23 -19.98 2.66
N GLN A 27 -25.73 -21.04 2.02
CA GLN A 27 -25.17 -22.22 2.68
C GLN A 27 -23.70 -22.04 3.06
N ALA A 28 -22.89 -21.52 2.13
CA ALA A 28 -21.45 -21.36 2.32
C ALA A 28 -20.92 -20.17 1.54
N VAL A 29 -19.89 -19.52 2.11
CA VAL A 29 -19.07 -18.49 1.46
C VAL A 29 -17.63 -18.93 1.57
N LYS A 30 -16.92 -18.99 0.45
CA LYS A 30 -15.51 -19.40 0.38
C LYS A 30 -14.73 -18.42 -0.48
N PRO A 31 -13.45 -18.15 -0.16
CA PRO A 31 -12.55 -17.44 -1.07
C PRO A 31 -12.44 -18.19 -2.40
N PHE A 32 -12.35 -17.47 -3.51
CA PHE A 32 -12.24 -18.04 -4.84
C PHE A 32 -11.04 -17.44 -5.57
N GLY A 33 -10.22 -18.31 -6.18
CA GLY A 33 -9.06 -17.91 -6.95
C GLY A 33 -7.82 -17.57 -6.12
N LEU A 34 -6.73 -17.23 -6.82
CA LEU A 34 -5.45 -16.85 -6.22
C LEU A 34 -5.52 -15.44 -5.61
N ALA A 35 -4.80 -15.25 -4.51
CA ALA A 35 -4.58 -13.96 -3.91
C ALA A 35 -4.00 -12.97 -4.93
N GLY A 36 -4.71 -11.90 -5.24
CA GLY A 36 -4.13 -10.83 -6.03
C GLY A 36 -4.94 -10.27 -7.19
N SER A 37 -6.26 -10.45 -7.22
CA SER A 37 -7.08 -9.56 -8.05
C SER A 37 -6.94 -8.14 -7.50
N ALA A 38 -6.21 -7.29 -8.24
CA ALA A 38 -6.03 -5.89 -7.88
C ALA A 38 -7.42 -5.24 -7.82
N GLY A 39 -7.92 -4.94 -6.61
CA GLY A 39 -9.14 -4.16 -6.44
C GLY A 39 -10.29 -4.82 -5.69
N SER A 40 -10.35 -6.15 -5.53
CA SER A 40 -11.42 -6.85 -4.78
C SER A 40 -10.96 -8.21 -4.27
N THR A 41 -11.70 -8.79 -3.31
CA THR A 41 -11.51 -10.18 -2.89
C THR A 41 -12.62 -11.02 -3.52
N PRO A 42 -12.30 -11.97 -4.42
CA PRO A 42 -13.29 -12.83 -5.06
C PRO A 42 -13.79 -13.92 -4.09
N LEU A 43 -15.08 -14.16 -4.11
CA LEU A 43 -15.77 -15.14 -3.28
C LEU A 43 -16.66 -16.04 -4.12
N ARG A 44 -16.76 -17.30 -3.71
CA ARG A 44 -17.75 -18.25 -4.21
C ARG A 44 -18.84 -18.41 -3.15
N ILE A 45 -20.09 -18.18 -3.54
CA ILE A 45 -21.25 -18.19 -2.66
C ILE A 45 -22.15 -19.33 -3.09
N LYS A 46 -22.38 -20.28 -2.18
CA LYS A 46 -23.31 -21.39 -2.41
C LYS A 46 -24.66 -21.04 -1.76
N VAL A 47 -25.72 -21.00 -2.57
CA VAL A 47 -27.08 -20.65 -2.15
C VAL A 47 -27.94 -21.90 -2.09
N LYS A 48 -28.95 -21.94 -1.21
CA LYS A 48 -29.90 -23.03 -1.10
C LYS A 48 -30.82 -23.03 -2.35
N GLY A 49 -30.97 -24.19 -2.96
CA GLY A 49 -31.80 -24.40 -4.14
C GLY A 49 -31.65 -25.85 -4.65
N ASP A 50 -32.44 -26.25 -5.61
CA ASP A 50 -32.35 -27.55 -6.26
C ASP A 50 -32.40 -27.39 -7.79
N PRO A 51 -31.26 -27.54 -8.51
CA PRO A 51 -29.91 -27.66 -8.02
C PRO A 51 -29.43 -26.37 -7.33
N PRO A 52 -28.50 -26.49 -6.34
CA PRO A 52 -28.05 -25.32 -5.60
C PRO A 52 -27.28 -24.35 -6.50
N PRO A 53 -27.77 -23.11 -6.73
CA PRO A 53 -27.08 -22.16 -7.55
C PRO A 53 -25.80 -21.70 -6.85
N GLN A 54 -24.75 -21.50 -7.65
CA GLN A 54 -23.52 -20.90 -7.21
C GLN A 54 -23.45 -19.47 -7.73
N LEU A 55 -23.09 -18.56 -6.83
CA LEU A 55 -22.91 -17.15 -7.17
C LEU A 55 -21.46 -16.75 -6.96
N PHE A 56 -21.08 -15.71 -7.66
CA PHE A 56 -19.78 -15.07 -7.53
C PHE A 56 -19.93 -13.76 -6.76
N GLY A 57 -19.05 -13.52 -5.81
CA GLY A 57 -19.01 -12.28 -5.05
C GLY A 57 -17.68 -11.55 -5.20
N LYS A 58 -17.70 -10.26 -5.44
CA LYS A 58 -16.52 -9.39 -5.34
C LYS A 58 -16.64 -8.53 -4.10
N LEU A 59 -15.81 -8.80 -3.09
CA LEU A 59 -15.75 -8.04 -1.85
C LEU A 59 -14.80 -6.86 -2.00
N TYR A 60 -15.31 -5.65 -1.82
CA TYR A 60 -14.61 -4.40 -1.86
C TYR A 60 -14.42 -3.81 -0.47
N ALA A 61 -13.18 -3.42 -0.13
CA ALA A 61 -12.83 -2.80 1.14
C ALA A 61 -11.91 -1.59 0.94
N ARG A 62 -11.74 -0.78 1.97
CA ARG A 62 -10.87 0.43 1.91
C ARG A 62 -9.41 0.14 1.52
N SER A 63 -8.90 -1.04 1.83
CA SER A 63 -7.56 -1.48 1.42
C SER A 63 -7.39 -1.48 -0.10
N HIS A 64 -8.45 -1.80 -0.85
CA HIS A 64 -8.44 -1.85 -2.30
C HIS A 64 -8.40 -0.45 -2.95
N LEU A 65 -8.98 0.58 -2.31
CA LEU A 65 -8.88 1.97 -2.78
C LEU A 65 -7.45 2.50 -2.82
N ARG A 66 -6.61 2.11 -1.84
CA ARG A 66 -5.21 2.55 -1.80
C ARG A 66 -4.42 1.98 -2.98
N SER A 67 -4.62 0.71 -3.29
CA SER A 67 -3.96 0.03 -4.42
C SER A 67 -4.36 0.66 -5.76
N ASP A 68 -5.65 0.96 -5.96
CA ASP A 68 -6.15 1.60 -7.18
C ASP A 68 -5.58 3.01 -7.36
N ARG A 69 -5.52 3.81 -6.29
CA ARG A 69 -4.96 5.18 -6.35
C ARG A 69 -3.47 5.20 -6.75
N TRP A 70 -2.66 4.31 -6.17
CA TRP A 70 -1.24 4.24 -6.51
C TRP A 70 -1.01 3.74 -7.94
N TYR A 71 -1.79 2.75 -8.38
CA TYR A 71 -1.73 2.25 -9.75
C TYR A 71 -2.10 3.33 -10.77
N LYS A 72 -3.19 4.06 -10.54
CA LYS A 72 -3.65 5.15 -11.41
C LYS A 72 -2.69 6.33 -11.40
N LEU A 73 -2.15 6.71 -10.22
CA LEU A 73 -1.15 7.77 -10.11
C LEU A 73 0.14 7.42 -10.90
N GLY A 74 0.63 6.20 -10.76
CA GLY A 74 1.81 5.72 -11.51
C GLY A 74 1.55 5.72 -13.02
N ARG A 75 0.37 5.32 -13.45
CA ARG A 75 -0.05 5.33 -14.85
C ARG A 75 -0.23 6.74 -15.40
N GLU A 76 -0.84 7.64 -14.64
CA GLU A 76 -0.98 9.07 -14.99
C GLU A 76 0.39 9.77 -15.11
N LEU A 77 1.32 9.43 -14.20
CA LEU A 77 2.69 9.95 -14.23
C LEU A 77 3.46 9.47 -15.48
N LEU A 78 3.31 8.20 -15.86
CA LEU A 78 4.03 7.59 -16.98
C LEU A 78 3.42 7.94 -18.36
N TYR A 79 2.10 8.11 -18.44
CA TYR A 79 1.37 8.21 -19.72
C TYR A 79 0.57 9.51 -19.90
N GLY A 80 0.54 10.37 -18.88
CA GLY A 80 -0.29 11.56 -18.85
C GLY A 80 -1.77 11.22 -18.58
N ARG A 81 -2.60 12.24 -18.32
CA ARG A 81 -4.05 12.08 -18.17
C ARG A 81 -4.63 11.46 -19.43
N LEU A 82 -4.96 10.17 -19.33
CA LEU A 82 -5.96 9.58 -20.18
C LEU A 82 -7.29 10.15 -19.68
N GLU A 83 -8.02 10.84 -20.54
CA GLU A 83 -9.34 11.40 -20.22
C GLU A 83 -10.15 10.34 -19.44
N ASP A 84 -10.80 10.75 -18.34
CA ASP A 84 -11.75 9.99 -17.52
C ASP A 84 -11.25 8.98 -16.47
N GLU A 85 -9.96 8.84 -16.21
CA GLU A 85 -9.50 7.95 -15.13
C GLU A 85 -9.31 8.68 -13.79
N LYS A 86 -10.33 9.37 -13.28
CA LYS A 86 -10.27 9.92 -11.92
C LYS A 86 -10.29 8.78 -10.89
N PRO A 87 -9.40 8.78 -9.89
CA PRO A 87 -9.43 7.76 -8.84
C PRO A 87 -10.73 7.87 -8.04
N PHE A 88 -11.29 6.73 -7.67
CA PHE A 88 -12.47 6.69 -6.80
C PHE A 88 -12.09 7.11 -5.37
N ASN A 89 -12.90 7.98 -4.78
CA ASN A 89 -12.65 8.48 -3.43
C ASN A 89 -13.29 7.60 -2.35
N THR A 90 -14.31 6.80 -2.71
CA THR A 90 -15.03 5.93 -1.77
C THR A 90 -15.20 4.53 -2.33
N VAL A 91 -15.28 3.52 -1.45
CA VAL A 91 -15.55 2.12 -1.83
C VAL A 91 -16.91 2.00 -2.48
N ARG A 92 -17.90 2.74 -1.99
CA ARG A 92 -19.25 2.78 -2.53
C ARG A 92 -19.27 3.14 -4.02
N ARG A 93 -18.56 4.21 -4.42
CA ARG A 93 -18.48 4.62 -5.83
C ARG A 93 -17.77 3.60 -6.69
N LEU A 94 -16.75 2.94 -6.14
CA LEU A 94 -16.02 1.88 -6.85
C LEU A 94 -16.96 0.73 -7.22
N VAL A 95 -17.73 0.24 -6.27
CA VAL A 95 -18.71 -0.86 -6.46
C VAL A 95 -19.85 -0.43 -7.36
N GLN A 96 -20.39 0.77 -7.15
CA GLN A 96 -21.46 1.31 -7.99
C GLN A 96 -21.08 1.42 -9.47
N GLN A 97 -19.81 1.77 -9.75
CA GLN A 97 -19.31 1.84 -11.12
C GLN A 97 -19.31 0.45 -11.78
N GLU A 98 -18.84 -0.57 -11.07
CA GLU A 98 -18.83 -1.93 -11.64
C GLU A 98 -20.23 -2.50 -11.79
N ASP A 99 -21.10 -2.30 -10.81
CA ASP A 99 -22.50 -2.71 -10.90
C ASP A 99 -23.22 -2.03 -12.07
N TYR A 100 -23.04 -0.72 -12.23
CA TYR A 100 -23.58 0.03 -13.37
C TYR A 100 -23.07 -0.51 -14.70
N ALA A 101 -21.77 -0.76 -14.82
CA ALA A 101 -21.16 -1.31 -16.02
C ALA A 101 -21.74 -2.69 -16.35
N LEU A 102 -21.82 -3.57 -15.35
CA LEU A 102 -22.37 -4.92 -15.50
C LEU A 102 -23.84 -4.88 -15.95
N GLN A 103 -24.66 -4.05 -15.33
CA GLN A 103 -26.07 -3.90 -15.71
C GLN A 103 -26.21 -3.39 -17.15
N LYS A 104 -25.39 -2.42 -17.57
CA LYS A 104 -25.38 -1.91 -18.93
C LYS A 104 -25.05 -2.99 -19.96
N LEU A 105 -24.02 -3.78 -19.70
CA LEU A 105 -23.61 -4.88 -20.57
C LEU A 105 -24.68 -5.99 -20.61
N TYR A 106 -25.22 -6.36 -19.47
CA TYR A 106 -26.27 -7.38 -19.38
C TYR A 106 -27.54 -6.96 -20.13
N LEU A 107 -27.99 -5.71 -19.95
CA LEU A 107 -29.16 -5.14 -20.66
C LEU A 107 -28.92 -4.99 -22.17
N ALA A 108 -27.68 -4.79 -22.59
CA ALA A 108 -27.30 -4.76 -24.01
C ALA A 108 -27.24 -6.18 -24.65
N GLY A 109 -27.55 -7.22 -23.89
CA GLY A 109 -27.59 -8.60 -24.38
C GLY A 109 -26.20 -9.22 -24.59
N LEU A 110 -25.18 -8.72 -23.87
CA LEU A 110 -23.87 -9.34 -23.86
C LEU A 110 -23.86 -10.57 -22.94
N PRO A 111 -23.06 -11.60 -23.24
CA PRO A 111 -22.97 -12.82 -22.44
C PRO A 111 -22.11 -12.59 -21.18
N THR A 112 -22.57 -11.69 -20.33
CA THR A 112 -21.97 -11.36 -19.03
C THR A 112 -22.73 -12.02 -17.89
N PRO A 113 -22.12 -12.17 -16.69
CA PRO A 113 -22.83 -12.72 -15.54
C PRO A 113 -24.08 -11.91 -15.20
N ARG A 114 -25.15 -12.59 -14.87
CA ARG A 114 -26.38 -11.95 -14.39
C ARG A 114 -26.06 -11.19 -13.09
N PRO A 115 -26.39 -9.88 -12.97
CA PRO A 115 -26.25 -9.14 -11.72
C PRO A 115 -27.36 -9.56 -10.73
N TYR A 116 -26.97 -9.80 -9.47
CA TYR A 116 -27.89 -10.04 -8.36
C TYR A 116 -28.05 -8.82 -7.47
N GLY A 117 -27.01 -7.99 -7.37
CA GLY A 117 -27.03 -6.72 -6.65
C GLY A 117 -25.78 -6.45 -5.83
N VAL A 118 -25.81 -5.32 -5.15
CA VAL A 118 -24.76 -4.87 -4.24
C VAL A 118 -25.28 -4.97 -2.81
N VAL A 119 -24.48 -5.57 -1.93
CA VAL A 119 -24.75 -5.73 -0.50
C VAL A 119 -23.79 -4.87 0.30
N GLU A 120 -24.29 -4.09 1.24
CA GLU A 120 -23.49 -3.35 2.19
C GLU A 120 -23.20 -4.23 3.41
N LEU A 121 -21.90 -4.47 3.70
CA LEU A 121 -21.48 -5.28 4.85
C LEU A 121 -21.14 -4.40 6.05
N THR A 122 -20.36 -3.38 5.82
CA THR A 122 -20.01 -2.36 6.82
C THR A 122 -20.25 -1.00 6.20
N PRO A 123 -21.08 -0.13 6.79
CA PRO A 123 -21.41 1.18 6.23
C PRO A 123 -20.17 1.96 5.79
N GLU A 124 -20.20 2.46 4.55
CA GLU A 124 -19.15 3.26 3.90
C GLU A 124 -17.75 2.57 3.80
N ARG A 125 -17.60 1.31 4.22
CA ARG A 125 -16.31 0.63 4.31
C ARG A 125 -16.18 -0.63 3.46
N GLU A 126 -17.24 -1.44 3.42
CA GLU A 126 -17.22 -2.75 2.77
C GLU A 126 -18.51 -3.03 2.05
N TYR A 127 -18.37 -3.43 0.80
CA TYR A 127 -19.47 -3.78 -0.10
C TYR A 127 -19.17 -5.08 -0.83
N LEU A 128 -20.21 -5.85 -1.13
CA LEU A 128 -20.13 -7.07 -1.89
C LEU A 128 -21.00 -6.94 -3.15
N LEU A 129 -20.39 -7.02 -4.32
CA LEU A 129 -21.09 -7.15 -5.59
C LEU A 129 -21.34 -8.64 -5.84
N VAL A 130 -22.59 -9.02 -6.06
CA VAL A 130 -23.03 -10.41 -6.26
C VAL A 130 -23.51 -10.61 -7.68
N THR A 131 -22.97 -11.63 -8.35
CA THR A 131 -23.26 -11.96 -9.74
C THR A 131 -23.44 -13.47 -9.90
N GLU A 132 -23.95 -13.90 -11.06
CA GLU A 132 -23.90 -15.28 -11.48
C GLU A 132 -22.47 -15.82 -11.47
N PHE A 133 -22.30 -17.07 -11.15
CA PHE A 133 -21.06 -17.81 -11.31
C PHE A 133 -21.15 -18.72 -12.54
N PHE A 134 -20.21 -18.59 -13.47
CA PHE A 134 -20.17 -19.46 -14.66
C PHE A 134 -19.50 -20.79 -14.32
N ASP A 135 -20.26 -21.71 -13.74
CA ASP A 135 -19.77 -23.05 -13.40
C ASP A 135 -19.41 -23.83 -14.67
N GLY A 136 -18.28 -24.56 -14.62
CA GLY A 136 -17.79 -25.35 -15.75
C GLY A 136 -17.18 -24.57 -16.91
N ALA A 137 -17.10 -23.23 -16.81
CA ALA A 137 -16.45 -22.42 -17.83
C ALA A 137 -14.90 -22.45 -17.67
N THR A 138 -14.20 -22.45 -18.81
CA THR A 138 -12.73 -22.48 -18.88
C THR A 138 -12.21 -21.15 -19.44
N GLU A 139 -11.11 -20.64 -18.93
CA GLU A 139 -10.46 -19.45 -19.51
C GLU A 139 -10.04 -19.69 -20.97
N LEU A 140 -10.17 -18.68 -21.82
CA LEU A 140 -9.85 -18.77 -23.25
C LEU A 140 -8.41 -19.25 -23.50
N GLY A 141 -7.47 -18.91 -22.61
CA GLY A 141 -6.08 -19.35 -22.71
C GLY A 141 -5.90 -20.87 -22.67
N GLU A 142 -6.84 -21.60 -22.09
CA GLU A 142 -6.83 -23.07 -21.92
C GLU A 142 -7.95 -23.77 -22.70
N ALA A 143 -8.94 -23.02 -23.19
CA ALA A 143 -10.10 -23.56 -23.90
C ALA A 143 -9.75 -23.96 -25.34
N GLU A 144 -10.58 -24.85 -25.91
CA GLU A 144 -10.63 -25.07 -27.35
C GLU A 144 -11.34 -23.89 -28.03
N VAL A 145 -10.74 -23.39 -29.12
CA VAL A 145 -11.25 -22.25 -29.88
C VAL A 145 -11.56 -22.71 -31.31
N ASP A 146 -12.82 -23.03 -31.53
CA ASP A 146 -13.35 -23.33 -32.85
C ASP A 146 -13.93 -22.07 -33.54
N THR A 147 -14.56 -22.26 -34.71
CA THR A 147 -15.17 -21.16 -35.46
C THR A 147 -16.35 -20.52 -34.74
N GLN A 148 -17.07 -21.26 -33.90
CA GLN A 148 -18.20 -20.72 -33.13
C GLN A 148 -17.70 -19.79 -32.03
N VAL A 149 -16.67 -20.20 -31.29
CA VAL A 149 -16.05 -19.37 -30.25
C VAL A 149 -15.43 -18.10 -30.86
N ILE A 150 -14.83 -18.19 -32.04
CA ILE A 150 -14.30 -17.03 -32.78
C ILE A 150 -15.45 -16.07 -33.13
N ASP A 151 -16.53 -16.57 -33.71
CA ASP A 151 -17.69 -15.74 -34.08
C ASP A 151 -18.36 -15.08 -32.89
N ASP A 152 -18.50 -15.82 -31.79
CA ASP A 152 -19.04 -15.30 -30.53
C ASP A 152 -18.16 -14.16 -29.99
N GLY A 153 -16.85 -14.34 -29.96
CA GLY A 153 -15.91 -13.30 -29.49
C GLY A 153 -16.00 -12.02 -30.32
N LEU A 154 -16.02 -12.16 -31.64
CA LEU A 154 -16.19 -11.04 -32.55
C LEU A 154 -17.56 -10.39 -32.42
N GLY A 155 -18.63 -11.21 -32.25
CA GLY A 155 -19.98 -10.75 -31.98
C GLY A 155 -20.13 -9.97 -30.67
N ILE A 156 -19.40 -10.36 -29.62
CA ILE A 156 -19.31 -9.61 -28.37
C ILE A 156 -18.79 -8.19 -28.65
N ILE A 157 -17.70 -8.06 -29.41
CA ILE A 157 -17.13 -6.73 -29.74
C ILE A 157 -18.12 -5.91 -30.58
N ARG A 158 -18.78 -6.51 -31.58
CA ARG A 158 -19.79 -5.80 -32.40
C ARG A 158 -20.94 -5.28 -31.52
N LYS A 159 -21.49 -6.13 -30.64
CA LYS A 159 -22.53 -5.71 -29.69
C LYS A 159 -22.07 -4.59 -28.75
N LEU A 160 -20.81 -4.61 -28.27
CA LEU A 160 -20.25 -3.51 -27.51
C LEU A 160 -20.25 -2.21 -28.29
N TRP A 161 -19.82 -2.23 -29.55
CA TRP A 161 -19.79 -1.03 -30.41
C TRP A 161 -21.19 -0.51 -30.66
N ASP A 162 -22.13 -1.38 -31.03
CA ASP A 162 -23.53 -1.00 -31.32
C ASP A 162 -24.21 -0.42 -30.08
N ALA A 163 -23.85 -0.87 -28.88
CA ALA A 163 -24.33 -0.33 -27.60
C ALA A 163 -23.58 0.97 -27.16
N GLY A 164 -22.58 1.42 -27.91
CA GLY A 164 -21.77 2.58 -27.54
C GLY A 164 -20.91 2.32 -26.30
N LEU A 165 -20.35 1.10 -26.17
CA LEU A 165 -19.55 0.65 -25.03
C LEU A 165 -18.15 0.20 -25.47
N ALA A 166 -17.19 0.25 -24.55
CA ALA A 166 -15.90 -0.41 -24.67
C ALA A 166 -15.58 -1.14 -23.35
N HIS A 167 -15.07 -2.36 -23.41
CA HIS A 167 -14.71 -3.14 -22.24
C HIS A 167 -13.38 -2.70 -21.62
N ARG A 168 -12.41 -2.34 -22.46
CA ARG A 168 -11.09 -1.80 -22.11
C ARG A 168 -10.11 -2.77 -21.41
N ASP A 169 -10.52 -3.99 -21.13
CA ASP A 169 -9.65 -5.01 -20.52
C ASP A 169 -9.89 -6.40 -21.14
N ILE A 170 -9.94 -6.45 -22.48
CA ILE A 170 -10.05 -7.70 -23.23
C ILE A 170 -8.73 -8.46 -23.14
N LYS A 171 -8.73 -9.58 -22.40
CA LYS A 171 -7.59 -10.47 -22.20
C LYS A 171 -8.09 -11.90 -21.92
N PRO A 172 -7.25 -12.94 -22.09
CA PRO A 172 -7.68 -14.34 -21.95
C PRO A 172 -8.37 -14.66 -20.61
N ALA A 173 -7.93 -14.09 -19.48
CA ALA A 173 -8.54 -14.32 -18.17
C ALA A 173 -9.96 -13.73 -18.02
N ASN A 174 -10.35 -12.78 -18.87
CA ASN A 174 -11.66 -12.15 -18.85
C ASN A 174 -12.62 -12.74 -19.89
N LEU A 175 -12.16 -13.72 -20.66
CA LEU A 175 -12.89 -14.45 -21.69
C LEU A 175 -13.00 -15.91 -21.28
N LEU A 176 -14.21 -16.38 -21.05
CA LEU A 176 -14.49 -17.76 -20.68
C LEU A 176 -15.19 -18.48 -21.83
N VAL A 177 -14.97 -19.78 -21.91
CA VAL A 177 -15.70 -20.65 -22.86
C VAL A 177 -16.45 -21.70 -22.07
N ARG A 178 -17.76 -21.85 -22.35
CA ARG A 178 -18.62 -22.87 -21.79
C ARG A 178 -19.53 -23.39 -22.89
N ASP A 179 -19.59 -24.72 -23.05
CA ASP A 179 -20.44 -25.40 -24.04
C ASP A 179 -20.22 -24.88 -25.49
N GLY A 180 -18.97 -24.51 -25.83
CA GLY A 180 -18.63 -23.99 -27.14
C GLY A 180 -18.99 -22.50 -27.36
N HIS A 181 -19.45 -21.80 -26.33
CA HIS A 181 -19.82 -20.39 -26.40
C HIS A 181 -18.94 -19.52 -25.54
N MET A 182 -18.66 -18.31 -26.03
CA MET A 182 -17.84 -17.34 -25.30
C MET A 182 -18.66 -16.51 -24.32
N LEU A 183 -18.11 -16.30 -23.13
CA LEU A 183 -18.64 -15.49 -22.05
C LEU A 183 -17.63 -14.39 -21.69
N LEU A 184 -18.13 -13.24 -21.24
CA LEU A 184 -17.33 -12.07 -20.91
C LEU A 184 -17.47 -11.74 -19.43
N ILE A 185 -16.35 -11.61 -18.72
CA ILE A 185 -16.33 -11.27 -17.29
C ILE A 185 -15.41 -10.07 -17.01
N ASP A 186 -15.41 -9.58 -15.76
CA ASP A 186 -14.56 -8.51 -15.24
C ASP A 186 -14.77 -7.17 -15.95
N VAL A 187 -15.96 -6.64 -15.82
CA VAL A 187 -16.47 -5.46 -16.53
C VAL A 187 -16.09 -4.12 -15.93
N PHE A 188 -15.23 -4.12 -14.91
CA PHE A 188 -14.87 -2.94 -14.11
C PHE A 188 -14.42 -1.72 -14.93
N PHE A 189 -13.64 -1.97 -15.99
CA PHE A 189 -13.08 -0.91 -16.84
C PHE A 189 -14.01 -0.44 -17.98
N THR A 190 -15.23 -1.00 -18.05
CA THR A 190 -16.17 -0.64 -19.11
C THR A 190 -16.48 0.84 -19.13
N GLU A 191 -16.44 1.40 -20.33
CA GLU A 191 -16.69 2.82 -20.60
C GLU A 191 -17.92 2.99 -21.49
N VAL A 192 -18.77 3.96 -21.14
CA VAL A 192 -19.94 4.36 -21.91
C VAL A 192 -19.55 5.53 -22.79
N ARG A 193 -19.90 5.47 -24.07
CA ARG A 193 -19.53 6.43 -25.12
C ARG A 193 -18.01 6.65 -25.19
N PRO A 194 -17.24 5.56 -25.37
CA PRO A 194 -15.79 5.63 -25.47
C PRO A 194 -15.35 6.36 -26.73
N THR A 195 -14.12 6.83 -26.71
CA THR A 195 -13.50 7.30 -27.96
C THR A 195 -13.33 6.15 -28.95
N PRO A 196 -13.47 6.37 -30.27
CA PRO A 196 -13.44 5.29 -31.28
C PRO A 196 -12.20 4.40 -31.19
N TRP A 197 -11.02 4.96 -30.87
CA TRP A 197 -9.79 4.18 -30.76
C TRP A 197 -9.84 3.14 -29.63
N ARG A 198 -10.62 3.38 -28.56
CA ARG A 198 -10.77 2.42 -27.44
C ARG A 198 -11.58 1.20 -27.86
N GLN A 199 -12.61 1.40 -28.66
CA GLN A 199 -13.38 0.31 -29.28
C GLN A 199 -12.49 -0.49 -30.25
N GLY A 200 -11.65 0.21 -31.03
CA GLY A 200 -10.67 -0.43 -31.90
C GLY A 200 -9.66 -1.27 -31.14
N VAL A 201 -9.20 -0.82 -29.97
CA VAL A 201 -8.31 -1.62 -29.09
C VAL A 201 -8.99 -2.90 -28.60
N ASP A 202 -10.26 -2.85 -28.21
CA ASP A 202 -11.02 -4.03 -27.80
C ASP A 202 -11.12 -5.05 -28.94
N LEU A 203 -11.38 -4.59 -30.19
CA LEU A 203 -11.42 -5.46 -31.35
C LEU A 203 -10.07 -6.14 -31.61
N ALA A 204 -8.98 -5.38 -31.63
CA ALA A 204 -7.67 -5.94 -31.87
C ALA A 204 -7.24 -6.90 -30.75
N ASN A 205 -7.52 -6.55 -29.49
CA ASN A 205 -7.22 -7.43 -28.34
C ASN A 205 -8.05 -8.72 -28.42
N MET A 206 -9.32 -8.67 -28.80
CA MET A 206 -10.13 -9.86 -29.02
C MET A 206 -9.55 -10.76 -30.12
N MET A 207 -9.21 -10.17 -31.27
CA MET A 207 -8.60 -10.92 -32.37
C MET A 207 -7.27 -11.57 -31.96
N LEU A 208 -6.42 -10.87 -31.20
CA LEU A 208 -5.18 -11.41 -30.66
C LEU A 208 -5.44 -12.56 -29.65
N CYS A 209 -6.41 -12.40 -28.75
CA CYS A 209 -6.79 -13.46 -27.80
C CYS A 209 -7.26 -14.73 -28.52
N LEU A 210 -8.15 -14.60 -29.50
CA LEU A 210 -8.65 -15.71 -30.28
C LEU A 210 -7.51 -16.42 -31.06
N ALA A 211 -6.58 -15.65 -31.63
CA ALA A 211 -5.46 -16.20 -32.38
C ALA A 211 -4.40 -16.91 -31.50
N LEU A 212 -4.42 -16.73 -30.17
CA LEU A 212 -3.58 -17.51 -29.26
C LEU A 212 -3.87 -19.02 -29.36
N ARG A 213 -5.12 -19.40 -29.59
CA ARG A 213 -5.61 -20.79 -29.61
C ARG A 213 -6.07 -21.24 -30.98
N SER A 214 -5.93 -20.37 -32.01
CA SER A 214 -6.27 -20.65 -33.40
C SER A 214 -5.23 -20.07 -34.34
N SER A 215 -5.60 -19.58 -35.54
CA SER A 215 -4.68 -18.90 -36.44
C SER A 215 -5.10 -17.45 -36.71
N PRO A 216 -4.15 -16.53 -36.91
CA PRO A 216 -4.44 -15.16 -37.31
C PRO A 216 -5.26 -15.09 -38.62
N GLU A 217 -4.99 -15.96 -39.56
CA GLU A 217 -5.65 -16.04 -40.86
C GLU A 217 -7.15 -16.38 -40.70
N LEU A 218 -7.45 -17.39 -39.89
CA LEU A 218 -8.85 -17.80 -39.61
C LEU A 218 -9.60 -16.68 -38.90
N VAL A 219 -9.00 -16.12 -37.83
CA VAL A 219 -9.64 -15.01 -37.08
C VAL A 219 -9.88 -13.80 -37.99
N TYR A 220 -8.92 -13.43 -38.85
CA TYR A 220 -9.06 -12.32 -39.79
C TYR A 220 -10.20 -12.56 -40.80
N GLN A 221 -10.27 -13.77 -41.37
CA GLN A 221 -11.35 -14.13 -42.31
C GLN A 221 -12.72 -14.07 -41.64
N ARG A 222 -12.83 -14.54 -40.38
CA ARG A 222 -14.08 -14.46 -39.62
C ARG A 222 -14.43 -13.02 -39.25
N ALA A 223 -13.43 -12.21 -38.85
CA ALA A 223 -13.61 -10.79 -38.50
C ALA A 223 -14.20 -9.98 -39.65
N LYS A 224 -13.78 -10.21 -40.88
CA LYS A 224 -14.31 -9.54 -42.08
C LYS A 224 -15.81 -9.77 -42.34
N ARG A 225 -16.44 -10.73 -41.67
CA ARG A 225 -17.89 -10.93 -41.76
C ARG A 225 -18.69 -9.93 -40.90
N GLN A 226 -18.07 -9.38 -39.88
CA GLN A 226 -18.71 -8.50 -38.90
C GLN A 226 -18.13 -7.09 -38.87
N PHE A 227 -16.89 -6.91 -39.36
CA PHE A 227 -16.16 -5.65 -39.34
C PHE A 227 -15.63 -5.34 -40.73
N THR A 228 -15.56 -4.05 -41.06
CA THR A 228 -14.89 -3.60 -42.30
C THR A 228 -13.35 -3.72 -42.14
N VAL A 229 -12.65 -3.77 -43.24
CA VAL A 229 -11.20 -3.80 -43.27
C VAL A 229 -10.59 -2.56 -42.59
N GLU A 230 -11.27 -1.42 -42.76
CA GLU A 230 -10.90 -0.14 -42.16
C GLU A 230 -11.01 -0.22 -40.63
N GLU A 231 -12.14 -0.70 -40.09
CA GLU A 231 -12.34 -0.91 -38.65
C GLU A 231 -11.27 -1.81 -38.05
N ILE A 232 -10.92 -2.92 -38.70
CA ILE A 232 -9.86 -3.83 -38.27
C ILE A 232 -8.49 -3.12 -38.30
N THR A 233 -8.21 -2.38 -39.38
CA THR A 233 -6.96 -1.64 -39.54
C THR A 233 -6.79 -0.57 -38.46
N GLU A 234 -7.84 0.20 -38.16
CA GLU A 234 -7.86 1.17 -37.08
C GLU A 234 -7.66 0.52 -35.71
N GLY A 235 -8.26 -0.65 -35.48
CA GLY A 235 -8.06 -1.44 -34.28
C GLY A 235 -6.58 -1.78 -34.04
N PHE A 236 -5.90 -2.30 -35.06
CA PHE A 236 -4.47 -2.63 -34.97
C PHE A 236 -3.57 -1.38 -34.97
N ALA A 237 -4.03 -0.24 -35.50
CA ALA A 237 -3.34 1.04 -35.36
C ALA A 237 -3.28 1.52 -33.90
N ALA A 238 -4.37 1.29 -33.15
CA ALA A 238 -4.52 1.69 -31.78
C ALA A 238 -3.92 0.67 -30.77
N ALA A 239 -3.96 -0.63 -31.07
CA ALA A 239 -3.53 -1.71 -30.19
C ALA A 239 -2.00 -1.92 -30.21
N ARG A 240 -1.24 -0.96 -29.68
CA ARG A 240 0.23 -1.03 -29.62
C ARG A 240 0.74 -0.77 -28.20
N GLY A 241 1.84 -1.45 -27.87
CA GLY A 241 2.56 -1.24 -26.61
C GLY A 241 1.67 -1.43 -25.39
N LEU A 242 1.29 -0.33 -24.76
CA LEU A 242 0.56 -0.32 -23.49
C LEU A 242 -0.94 -0.52 -23.62
N ALA A 243 -1.50 -0.37 -24.81
CA ALA A 243 -2.89 -0.68 -25.09
C ALA A 243 -3.16 -2.21 -25.02
N LEU A 244 -2.11 -3.03 -25.04
CA LEU A 244 -2.21 -4.48 -24.85
C LEU A 244 -2.15 -4.81 -23.35
N PRO A 245 -3.13 -5.54 -22.80
CA PRO A 245 -3.09 -6.04 -21.42
C PRO A 245 -1.82 -6.87 -21.14
N THR A 246 -1.30 -6.75 -19.92
CA THR A 246 -0.01 -7.40 -19.55
C THR A 246 -0.05 -8.92 -19.75
N GLN A 247 -1.16 -9.57 -19.38
CA GLN A 247 -1.36 -11.01 -19.57
C GLN A 247 -1.31 -11.38 -21.05
N LEU A 248 -2.09 -10.68 -21.89
CA LEU A 248 -2.11 -10.94 -23.33
C LEU A 248 -0.71 -10.77 -23.94
N ARG A 249 -0.01 -9.70 -23.59
CA ARG A 249 1.35 -9.43 -24.06
C ARG A 249 2.35 -10.53 -23.65
N ARG A 250 2.22 -11.07 -22.43
CA ARG A 250 3.02 -12.18 -21.95
C ARG A 250 2.74 -13.45 -22.77
N MET A 251 1.47 -13.83 -22.92
CA MET A 251 1.08 -15.04 -23.68
C MET A 251 1.47 -14.96 -25.14
N LEU A 252 1.36 -13.78 -25.78
CA LEU A 252 1.84 -13.57 -27.17
C LEU A 252 3.35 -13.79 -27.31
N ARG A 253 4.14 -13.40 -26.30
CA ARG A 253 5.60 -13.64 -26.29
C ARG A 253 5.95 -15.13 -26.08
N GLU A 254 5.19 -15.81 -25.22
CA GLU A 254 5.41 -17.24 -24.93
C GLU A 254 5.09 -18.15 -26.12
N GLN A 255 4.28 -17.70 -27.08
CA GLN A 255 3.90 -18.48 -28.26
C GLN A 255 5.03 -18.70 -29.28
N GLY A 256 6.17 -17.99 -29.16
CA GLY A 256 7.29 -18.11 -30.09
C GLY A 256 7.01 -17.64 -31.52
N ARG A 257 5.81 -17.13 -31.81
CA ARG A 257 5.42 -16.54 -33.11
C ARG A 257 4.87 -15.12 -32.88
N ASP A 258 5.19 -14.21 -33.78
CA ASP A 258 4.68 -12.85 -33.72
C ASP A 258 3.27 -12.79 -34.35
N VAL A 259 2.25 -13.09 -33.50
CA VAL A 259 0.83 -13.07 -33.89
C VAL A 259 0.40 -11.68 -34.31
N HIS A 260 0.91 -10.64 -33.65
CA HIS A 260 0.59 -9.26 -34.01
C HIS A 260 1.12 -8.90 -35.41
N ALA A 261 2.39 -9.23 -35.71
CA ALA A 261 2.95 -9.04 -37.03
C ALA A 261 2.23 -9.88 -38.10
N ALA A 262 1.74 -11.07 -37.76
CA ALA A 262 0.92 -11.88 -38.67
C ALA A 262 -0.34 -11.14 -39.09
N PHE A 263 -1.09 -10.55 -38.16
CA PHE A 263 -2.25 -9.72 -38.51
C PHE A 263 -1.88 -8.49 -39.36
N LEU A 264 -0.78 -7.81 -39.03
CA LEU A 264 -0.32 -6.67 -39.82
C LEU A 264 0.02 -7.02 -41.29
N ARG A 265 0.43 -8.27 -41.58
CA ARG A 265 0.66 -8.74 -42.95
C ARG A 265 -0.62 -9.06 -43.71
N LEU A 266 -1.73 -9.37 -42.98
CA LEU A 266 -3.03 -9.63 -43.59
C LEU A 266 -3.77 -8.35 -43.95
N LEU A 267 -3.38 -7.20 -43.38
CA LEU A 267 -3.99 -5.91 -43.66
C LEU A 267 -3.50 -5.35 -45.01
N PRO A 268 -4.38 -4.67 -45.80
CA PRO A 268 -4.03 -4.14 -47.11
C PRO A 268 -3.00 -3.00 -47.05
N ALA A 269 -2.96 -2.28 -45.94
CA ALA A 269 -2.02 -1.21 -45.69
C ALA A 269 -1.51 -1.25 -44.25
N ARG A 270 -0.26 -0.85 -44.01
CA ARG A 270 0.24 -0.72 -42.64
C ARG A 270 -0.50 0.41 -41.92
N PRO A 271 -1.17 0.11 -40.79
CA PRO A 271 -1.93 1.13 -40.06
C PRO A 271 -0.99 2.22 -39.54
N ARG A 272 -1.37 3.47 -39.74
CA ARG A 272 -0.67 4.61 -39.13
C ARG A 272 -0.92 4.59 -37.63
N PRO A 273 0.12 4.67 -36.77
CA PRO A 273 -0.08 4.63 -35.33
C PRO A 273 -0.95 5.82 -34.87
N VAL A 274 -2.00 5.51 -34.13
CA VAL A 274 -2.80 6.54 -33.46
C VAL A 274 -1.89 7.25 -32.44
N ARG A 275 -1.74 8.54 -32.55
CA ARG A 275 -1.02 9.38 -31.58
C ARG A 275 -1.87 9.49 -30.32
N ILE A 276 -1.79 8.49 -29.44
CA ILE A 276 -2.24 8.64 -28.06
C ILE A 276 -1.36 9.74 -27.47
N GLN A 277 -1.98 10.78 -26.91
CA GLN A 277 -1.29 11.96 -26.39
C GLN A 277 -0.18 11.56 -25.42
N ARG A 278 1.04 11.46 -25.93
CA ARG A 278 2.26 11.23 -25.13
C ARG A 278 2.82 12.57 -24.70
N TRP A 279 3.63 12.57 -23.68
CA TRP A 279 4.41 13.69 -23.17
C TRP A 279 4.70 14.78 -24.22
N SER A 280 4.10 15.94 -24.07
CA SER A 280 4.49 17.11 -24.87
C SER A 280 5.72 17.76 -24.23
N ALA A 281 6.58 18.41 -25.03
CA ALA A 281 7.72 19.16 -24.52
C ALA A 281 7.32 20.15 -23.40
N ARG A 282 6.11 20.72 -23.51
CA ARG A 282 5.53 21.59 -22.47
C ARG A 282 5.27 20.85 -21.15
N ARG A 283 4.80 19.57 -21.16
CA ARG A 283 4.57 18.78 -19.94
C ARG A 283 5.88 18.35 -19.31
N VAL A 284 6.86 17.96 -20.11
CA VAL A 284 8.22 17.66 -19.63
C VAL A 284 8.82 18.91 -18.99
N GLY A 285 8.71 20.06 -19.64
CA GLY A 285 9.17 21.35 -19.11
C GLY A 285 8.48 21.73 -17.79
N LEU A 286 7.14 21.55 -17.70
CA LEU A 286 6.40 21.81 -16.46
C LEU A 286 6.78 20.84 -15.32
N LEU A 287 7.05 19.58 -15.62
CA LEU A 287 7.54 18.62 -14.62
C LEU A 287 8.94 18.95 -14.14
N LEU A 288 9.86 19.26 -15.05
CA LEU A 288 11.21 19.70 -14.70
C LEU A 288 11.17 21.01 -13.89
N LEU A 289 10.29 21.94 -14.26
CA LEU A 289 10.07 23.16 -13.49
C LEU A 289 9.49 22.85 -12.10
N ALA A 290 8.50 21.94 -11.98
CA ALA A 290 7.95 21.55 -10.69
C ALA A 290 8.97 20.86 -9.79
N VAL A 291 9.84 19.99 -10.35
CA VAL A 291 10.95 19.38 -9.62
C VAL A 291 11.97 20.42 -9.19
N LEU A 292 12.33 21.36 -10.08
CA LEU A 292 13.24 22.44 -9.77
C LEU A 292 12.69 23.34 -8.65
N VAL A 293 11.41 23.72 -8.75
CA VAL A 293 10.71 24.50 -7.72
C VAL A 293 10.66 23.74 -6.40
N ALA A 294 10.37 22.43 -6.42
CA ALA A 294 10.37 21.59 -5.23
C ALA A 294 11.77 21.51 -4.60
N LEU A 295 12.82 21.38 -5.40
CA LEU A 295 14.23 21.38 -4.92
C LEU A 295 14.65 22.74 -4.37
N LEU A 296 14.18 23.83 -4.95
CA LEU A 296 14.47 25.18 -4.47
C LEU A 296 13.66 25.56 -3.22
N LEU A 297 12.42 25.05 -3.10
CA LEU A 297 11.56 25.29 -1.94
C LEU A 297 11.82 24.31 -0.80
N ALA A 298 12.44 23.16 -1.04
CA ALA A 298 12.73 22.16 0.00
C ALA A 298 13.53 22.74 1.18
N PRO A 299 14.60 23.53 0.97
CA PRO A 299 15.31 24.18 2.09
C PRO A 299 14.46 25.24 2.79
N ALA A 300 13.69 26.04 2.04
CA ALA A 300 12.81 27.06 2.62
C ALA A 300 11.63 26.41 3.39
N LEU A 301 11.11 25.31 2.88
CA LEU A 301 10.07 24.52 3.54
C LEU A 301 10.60 23.84 4.81
N GLN A 302 11.86 23.38 4.80
CA GLN A 302 12.53 22.86 5.99
C GLN A 302 12.73 23.95 7.07
N VAL A 303 13.00 25.18 6.67
CA VAL A 303 13.10 26.33 7.59
C VAL A 303 11.74 26.74 8.15
N VAL A 304 10.70 26.75 7.32
CA VAL A 304 9.33 27.14 7.72
C VAL A 304 8.61 26.02 8.49
N LEU A 305 8.75 24.75 8.08
CA LEU A 305 8.17 23.61 8.79
C LEU A 305 9.05 23.15 9.96
N GLY A 306 10.31 23.51 10.01
CA GLY A 306 11.20 23.26 11.15
C GLY A 306 10.80 24.02 12.43
N ASN A 307 9.94 25.04 12.30
CA ASN A 307 9.33 25.73 13.45
C ASN A 307 7.99 25.12 13.94
N SER A 308 7.47 24.12 13.27
CA SER A 308 6.26 23.41 13.68
C SER A 308 6.61 21.94 14.01
N ASP A 309 6.53 21.57 15.27
CA ASP A 309 6.43 20.25 15.93
C ASP A 309 6.87 18.94 15.20
N LEU A 310 7.59 19.02 14.08
CA LEU A 310 8.20 17.89 13.40
C LEU A 310 9.62 17.57 13.89
N ASN A 311 10.01 18.04 15.08
CA ASN A 311 11.30 17.76 15.71
C ASN A 311 11.40 16.31 16.26
N THR A 312 11.02 15.32 15.47
CA THR A 312 11.47 13.95 15.67
C THR A 312 12.62 13.66 14.71
N THR A 313 13.79 14.18 15.02
CA THR A 313 15.01 13.65 14.43
C THR A 313 15.21 12.26 15.02
N ARG A 314 14.74 11.23 14.33
CA ARG A 314 15.10 9.84 14.61
C ARG A 314 16.51 9.66 14.08
N LEU A 315 17.50 10.13 14.85
CA LEU A 315 18.89 9.79 14.60
C LEU A 315 19.05 8.30 14.88
N GLN A 316 19.27 7.49 13.86
CA GLN A 316 19.85 6.16 14.04
C GLN A 316 21.32 6.34 14.46
N ILE A 317 21.51 6.61 15.74
CA ILE A 317 22.82 6.75 16.34
C ILE A 317 23.23 5.35 16.77
N ALA A 318 24.28 4.85 16.14
CA ALA A 318 24.79 3.51 16.45
C ALA A 318 25.34 3.39 17.89
N THR A 319 25.80 4.50 18.49
CA THR A 319 26.34 4.56 19.87
C THR A 319 26.16 5.95 20.44
N VAL A 320 25.74 6.06 21.71
CA VAL A 320 25.76 7.30 22.52
C VAL A 320 26.84 7.12 23.58
N ASP A 321 28.09 7.05 23.14
CA ASP A 321 29.26 6.92 23.97
C ASP A 321 29.61 8.29 24.60
N CYS A 322 30.06 8.27 25.86
CA CYS A 322 30.47 9.47 26.57
C CYS A 322 31.68 10.17 25.94
N ASP A 323 32.49 9.43 25.19
CA ASP A 323 33.64 9.95 24.46
C ASP A 323 33.30 10.57 23.08
N ARG A 324 32.08 10.34 22.58
CA ARG A 324 31.58 10.89 21.32
C ARG A 324 30.53 11.96 21.54
N PRO A 325 30.89 13.24 21.44
CA PRO A 325 30.03 14.33 21.87
C PRO A 325 28.86 14.62 20.95
N GLU A 326 28.86 14.18 19.68
CA GLU A 326 27.86 14.57 18.68
C GLU A 326 26.42 14.26 19.09
N PRO A 327 26.09 13.05 19.55
CA PRO A 327 24.74 12.75 20.02
C PRO A 327 24.36 13.45 21.33
N LEU A 328 25.38 13.76 22.16
CA LEU A 328 25.16 14.38 23.47
C LEU A 328 24.79 15.86 23.34
N TRP A 329 25.27 16.56 22.32
CA TRP A 329 24.90 17.96 22.07
C TRP A 329 23.39 18.09 21.84
N LEU A 330 22.76 17.17 21.11
CA LEU A 330 21.33 17.18 20.89
C LEU A 330 20.53 16.94 22.17
N GLN A 331 21.01 16.05 23.04
CA GLN A 331 20.39 15.81 24.33
C GLN A 331 20.56 17.04 25.25
N ALA A 332 21.74 17.64 25.27
CA ALA A 332 22.01 18.87 26.01
C ALA A 332 21.13 20.03 25.53
N GLN A 333 20.93 20.16 24.22
CA GLN A 333 20.10 21.19 23.64
C GLN A 333 18.61 20.96 23.92
N ALA A 334 18.18 19.70 23.98
CA ALA A 334 16.79 19.34 24.29
C ALA A 334 16.35 19.75 25.69
N VAL A 335 17.29 19.77 26.66
CA VAL A 335 17.03 20.18 28.04
C VAL A 335 18.09 21.19 28.48
N PRO A 336 17.94 22.47 28.10
CA PRO A 336 18.97 23.51 28.31
C PRO A 336 19.32 23.75 29.79
N SER A 337 18.40 23.50 30.71
CA SER A 337 18.62 23.64 32.17
C SER A 337 19.52 22.56 32.74
N ALA A 338 19.60 21.37 32.12
CA ALA A 338 20.32 20.23 32.65
C ALA A 338 21.83 20.43 32.67
N SER A 339 22.47 20.37 33.84
CA SER A 339 23.91 20.47 33.99
C SER A 339 24.70 19.22 33.56
N LEU A 340 23.99 18.07 33.51
CA LEU A 340 24.54 16.79 33.10
C LEU A 340 23.66 16.13 32.01
N VAL A 341 24.28 15.34 31.15
CA VAL A 341 23.63 14.65 30.04
C VAL A 341 23.98 13.14 30.13
N PRO A 342 22.98 12.25 30.08
CA PRO A 342 23.25 10.83 30.18
C PRO A 342 23.92 10.31 28.90
N CYS A 343 24.93 9.49 29.06
CA CYS A 343 25.60 8.71 28.02
C CYS A 343 25.69 7.24 28.41
N VAL A 344 25.93 6.38 27.44
CA VAL A 344 25.93 4.93 27.61
C VAL A 344 27.37 4.42 27.57
N ARG A 345 27.75 3.67 28.62
CA ARG A 345 28.97 2.89 28.62
C ARG A 345 28.73 1.56 27.93
N GLU A 346 29.61 1.15 27.03
CA GLU A 346 29.55 -0.18 26.44
C GLU A 346 29.80 -1.25 27.51
N LEU A 347 28.75 -1.99 27.88
CA LEU A 347 28.86 -3.16 28.74
C LEU A 347 28.37 -4.39 27.98
N PRO A 348 28.96 -5.58 28.24
CA PRO A 348 28.54 -6.84 27.63
C PRO A 348 27.05 -7.07 27.81
N GLY A 349 26.35 -7.42 26.75
CA GLY A 349 24.92 -7.70 26.77
C GLY A 349 24.02 -6.49 26.59
N TRP A 350 24.52 -5.27 26.72
CA TRP A 350 23.75 -4.05 26.51
C TRP A 350 24.04 -3.42 25.14
N LYS A 351 22.96 -3.03 24.43
CA LYS A 351 23.05 -2.35 23.13
C LYS A 351 22.09 -1.19 23.06
N LEU A 352 22.52 -0.07 22.51
CA LEU A 352 21.64 1.06 22.23
C LEU A 352 20.68 0.67 21.09
N ALA A 353 19.37 0.74 21.36
CA ALA A 353 18.31 0.49 20.38
C ALA A 353 17.82 1.78 19.70
N GLY A 354 17.96 2.91 20.38
CA GLY A 354 17.58 4.21 19.82
C GLY A 354 17.82 5.38 20.74
N ALA A 355 17.94 6.57 20.15
CA ALA A 355 18.05 7.83 20.86
C ALA A 355 17.08 8.83 20.22
N ASN A 356 16.33 9.57 21.04
CA ASN A 356 15.39 10.60 20.62
C ASN A 356 15.61 11.86 21.46
N ALA A 357 15.52 13.03 20.85
CA ALA A 357 15.58 14.30 21.55
C ALA A 357 14.48 15.22 21.04
N ARG A 358 13.82 15.92 21.96
CA ARG A 358 12.80 16.94 21.71
C ARG A 358 12.94 18.05 22.73
N ASN A 359 12.44 19.26 22.43
CA ASN A 359 12.40 20.32 23.41
C ASN A 359 11.74 19.84 24.71
N GLY A 360 12.47 20.00 25.82
CA GLY A 360 12.04 19.60 27.15
C GLY A 360 12.41 18.16 27.58
N TRP A 361 12.85 17.28 26.66
CA TRP A 361 13.30 15.94 27.04
C TRP A 361 14.20 15.26 25.99
N SER A 362 15.04 14.35 26.45
CA SER A 362 15.69 13.35 25.59
C SER A 362 15.48 11.93 26.13
N GLN A 363 15.60 10.93 25.28
CA GLN A 363 15.39 9.53 25.66
C GLN A 363 16.36 8.62 24.92
N LEU A 364 16.97 7.71 25.69
CA LEU A 364 17.75 6.59 25.18
C LEU A 364 16.97 5.31 25.46
N THR A 365 17.00 4.37 24.52
CA THR A 365 16.39 3.05 24.66
C THR A 365 17.45 2.00 24.46
N LEU A 366 17.59 1.09 25.41
CA LEU A 366 18.60 0.03 25.39
C LEU A 366 17.95 -1.37 25.37
N ASN A 367 18.52 -2.23 24.56
CA ASN A 367 18.24 -3.66 24.57
C ASN A 367 19.25 -4.40 25.44
N HIS A 368 18.85 -5.54 25.97
CA HIS A 368 19.75 -6.42 26.72
C HIS A 368 19.58 -7.86 26.22
N ASP A 369 20.68 -8.58 25.98
CA ASP A 369 20.67 -9.91 25.35
C ASP A 369 19.80 -10.94 26.11
N ARG A 370 19.61 -10.79 27.44
CA ARG A 370 18.78 -11.66 28.28
C ARG A 370 17.45 -11.05 28.72
N ALA A 371 17.39 -9.70 28.89
CA ALA A 371 16.17 -9.01 29.30
C ALA A 371 15.26 -8.64 28.11
N GLY A 372 15.76 -8.76 26.87
CA GLY A 372 15.01 -8.55 25.65
C GLY A 372 15.14 -7.14 25.07
N GLU A 373 14.27 -6.85 24.11
CA GLU A 373 14.20 -5.56 23.46
C GLU A 373 13.58 -4.50 24.39
N HIS A 374 14.07 -3.26 24.28
CA HIS A 374 13.64 -2.12 25.09
C HIS A 374 13.72 -2.39 26.59
N ALA A 375 14.69 -3.18 27.02
CA ALA A 375 14.87 -3.59 28.40
C ALA A 375 15.02 -2.39 29.36
N MET A 376 15.70 -1.32 28.91
CA MET A 376 15.85 -0.09 29.70
C MET A 376 15.53 1.14 28.85
N VAL A 377 14.76 2.05 29.43
CA VAL A 377 14.44 3.37 28.86
C VAL A 377 14.98 4.44 29.81
N VAL A 378 15.85 5.29 29.29
CA VAL A 378 16.50 6.39 30.02
C VAL A 378 16.00 7.70 29.48
N ARG A 379 15.44 8.56 30.33
CA ARG A 379 14.86 9.84 29.93
C ARG A 379 15.42 11.00 30.74
N LEU A 380 15.97 11.99 30.07
CA LEU A 380 16.39 13.25 30.63
C LEU A 380 15.26 14.28 30.52
N THR A 381 14.97 14.97 31.62
CA THR A 381 13.99 16.05 31.73
C THR A 381 14.51 17.14 32.65
N ALA A 382 13.91 18.33 32.66
CA ALA A 382 14.29 19.39 33.60
C ALA A 382 13.96 19.04 35.05
N THR A 383 12.87 18.32 35.28
CA THR A 383 12.41 17.89 36.61
C THR A 383 11.89 16.47 36.58
N CYS A 384 11.91 15.78 37.72
CA CYS A 384 11.20 14.52 37.95
C CYS A 384 10.70 14.43 39.37
N ASP A 385 9.74 13.55 39.61
CA ASP A 385 9.19 13.25 40.94
C ASP A 385 9.63 11.85 41.40
N PRO A 386 10.55 11.76 42.38
CA PRO A 386 10.99 10.47 42.96
C PRO A 386 10.08 9.98 44.09
N ALA A 387 8.85 10.50 44.23
CA ALA A 387 7.93 10.06 45.27
C ALA A 387 7.79 8.53 45.32
N GLY A 388 7.91 7.97 46.51
CA GLY A 388 7.87 6.52 46.73
C GLY A 388 9.16 5.77 46.36
N ALA A 389 10.25 6.47 45.99
CA ALA A 389 11.56 5.88 45.79
C ALA A 389 12.50 6.10 47.02
N ALA A 390 13.31 5.13 47.34
CA ALA A 390 14.28 5.23 48.43
C ALA A 390 15.57 5.90 47.93
N GLU A 391 16.11 6.86 48.66
CA GLU A 391 17.40 7.49 48.35
C GLU A 391 18.53 6.48 48.62
N GLN A 392 19.47 6.42 47.69
CA GLN A 392 20.65 5.53 47.75
C GLN A 392 21.92 6.32 47.48
N ALA A 393 23.07 5.74 47.80
CA ALA A 393 24.37 6.34 47.49
C ALA A 393 24.55 6.48 45.99
N SER A 394 24.82 7.71 45.56
CA SER A 394 25.12 7.99 44.15
C SER A 394 26.55 7.65 43.78
N ARG A 395 26.78 7.13 42.58
CA ARG A 395 28.11 6.90 42.02
C ARG A 395 28.72 8.15 41.41
N HIS A 396 27.89 9.16 41.17
CA HIS A 396 28.32 10.39 40.50
C HIS A 396 28.29 11.60 41.46
N PRO A 397 29.34 12.40 41.51
CA PRO A 397 29.38 13.59 42.32
C PRO A 397 28.27 14.58 41.90
N GLY A 398 27.60 15.16 42.91
CA GLY A 398 26.55 16.15 42.64
C GLY A 398 25.22 15.60 42.14
N VAL A 399 25.09 14.29 42.06
CA VAL A 399 23.84 13.60 41.68
C VAL A 399 23.21 12.93 42.92
N ARG A 400 21.90 13.14 43.14
CA ARG A 400 21.11 12.43 44.16
C ARG A 400 20.38 11.30 43.45
N HIS A 401 20.62 10.06 43.93
CA HIS A 401 20.13 8.83 43.34
C HIS A 401 18.99 8.22 44.16
N TYR A 402 17.87 7.92 43.50
CA TYR A 402 16.71 7.29 44.15
C TYR A 402 16.32 6.04 43.36
N GLN A 403 15.84 5.00 44.08
CA GLN A 403 15.45 3.75 43.46
C GLN A 403 14.07 3.32 43.95
N ARG A 404 13.23 2.86 43.03
CA ARG A 404 11.98 2.17 43.28
C ARG A 404 11.96 0.82 42.54
N THR A 405 11.64 -0.26 43.23
CA THR A 405 11.52 -1.59 42.64
C THR A 405 10.09 -2.08 42.76
N GLU A 406 9.63 -2.74 41.71
CA GLU A 406 8.25 -3.25 41.60
C GLU A 406 8.30 -4.71 41.08
N ARG A 407 7.41 -5.56 41.60
CA ARG A 407 7.15 -6.88 41.04
C ARG A 407 5.80 -6.87 40.35
N PRO A 408 5.79 -6.85 39.00
CA PRO A 408 4.53 -6.86 38.23
C PRO A 408 3.70 -8.12 38.55
N ALA A 409 2.38 -7.98 38.56
CA ALA A 409 1.46 -9.09 38.82
C ALA A 409 1.59 -10.26 37.81
N GLY A 410 2.12 -10.00 36.61
CA GLY A 410 2.41 -11.01 35.58
C GLY A 410 3.78 -11.72 35.69
N GLY A 411 4.51 -11.51 36.79
CA GLY A 411 5.88 -12.03 37.00
C GLY A 411 6.95 -11.08 36.41
N GLY A 412 8.23 -11.41 36.69
CA GLY A 412 9.35 -10.58 36.28
C GLY A 412 9.71 -9.51 37.32
N PHE A 413 10.55 -8.56 36.91
CA PHE A 413 11.09 -7.49 37.74
C PHE A 413 11.02 -6.15 37.01
N ALA A 414 10.70 -5.08 37.73
CA ALA A 414 10.77 -3.71 37.25
C ALA A 414 11.50 -2.83 38.26
N ALA A 415 12.37 -1.96 37.78
CA ALA A 415 13.06 -0.97 38.60
C ALA A 415 13.03 0.37 37.90
N THR A 416 12.87 1.43 38.70
CA THR A 416 12.96 2.83 38.23
C THR A 416 13.98 3.55 39.10
N TRP A 417 14.92 4.22 38.46
CA TRP A 417 15.88 5.09 39.11
C TRP A 417 15.63 6.52 38.70
N TYR A 418 15.93 7.43 39.64
CA TYR A 418 15.87 8.87 39.42
C TYR A 418 17.22 9.47 39.85
N ASP A 419 17.95 10.00 38.90
CA ASP A 419 19.21 10.72 39.11
C ASP A 419 18.95 12.21 38.99
N ARG A 420 18.86 12.90 40.14
CA ARG A 420 18.59 14.35 40.21
C ARG A 420 19.89 15.12 40.36
N PHE A 421 20.02 16.16 39.57
CA PHE A 421 21.17 17.08 39.57
C PHE A 421 20.71 18.50 39.23
N PRO A 422 21.55 19.54 39.39
CA PRO A 422 21.14 20.90 39.10
C PRO A 422 20.57 21.08 37.70
N GLY A 423 19.34 21.59 37.64
CA GLY A 423 18.61 21.86 36.41
C GLY A 423 18.14 20.65 35.59
N GLY A 424 18.27 19.42 36.12
CA GLY A 424 17.87 18.21 35.38
C GLY A 424 17.62 17.00 36.23
N CYS A 425 16.95 16.03 35.62
CA CYS A 425 16.73 14.69 36.18
C CYS A 425 16.73 13.64 35.08
N VAL A 426 17.41 12.53 35.34
CA VAL A 426 17.34 11.34 34.50
C VAL A 426 16.49 10.28 35.18
N THR A 427 15.46 9.83 34.50
CA THR A 427 14.61 8.70 34.91
C THR A 427 14.97 7.47 34.06
N SER A 428 15.45 6.42 34.71
CA SER A 428 15.79 5.16 34.06
C SER A 428 14.81 4.07 34.48
N ARG A 429 14.14 3.43 33.53
CA ARG A 429 13.15 2.35 33.77
C ARG A 429 13.63 1.07 33.15
N LEU A 430 13.84 0.05 33.96
CA LEU A 430 14.14 -1.31 33.55
C LEU A 430 12.88 -2.18 33.70
N ARG A 431 12.63 -3.02 32.72
CA ARG A 431 11.63 -4.09 32.77
C ARG A 431 12.22 -5.38 32.23
N SER A 432 12.08 -6.48 32.99
CA SER A 432 12.49 -7.80 32.54
C SER A 432 11.48 -8.85 32.99
N ALA A 433 10.95 -9.59 32.03
CA ALA A 433 10.09 -10.74 32.29
C ALA A 433 10.90 -11.98 32.70
N THR A 434 12.21 -12.01 32.39
CA THR A 434 13.11 -13.17 32.57
C THR A 434 14.02 -13.05 33.78
N ASP A 435 13.93 -11.97 34.56
CA ASP A 435 14.79 -11.71 35.74
C ASP A 435 13.93 -11.54 37.01
N PRO A 436 13.41 -12.63 37.57
CA PRO A 436 12.60 -12.56 38.79
C PRO A 436 13.39 -12.11 40.02
N ASP A 437 14.70 -12.28 40.03
CA ASP A 437 15.59 -11.98 41.14
C ASP A 437 16.18 -10.55 41.07
N GLY A 438 15.94 -9.82 39.97
CA GLY A 438 16.42 -8.45 39.79
C GLY A 438 17.93 -8.31 39.57
N ARG A 439 18.60 -9.33 39.03
CA ARG A 439 20.07 -9.32 38.81
C ARG A 439 20.45 -8.22 37.80
N PHE A 440 19.67 -8.04 36.73
CA PHE A 440 19.92 -6.98 35.76
C PHE A 440 19.66 -5.57 36.33
N ALA A 441 18.85 -5.46 37.36
CA ALA A 441 18.65 -4.23 38.08
C ALA A 441 19.89 -3.77 38.88
N ALA A 442 20.72 -4.68 39.29
CA ALA A 442 22.00 -4.37 39.96
C ALA A 442 23.06 -3.88 38.96
N GLU A 443 23.01 -4.38 37.72
CA GLU A 443 23.96 -4.04 36.65
C GLU A 443 23.57 -2.76 35.90
N ALA A 444 22.27 -2.52 35.73
CA ALA A 444 21.72 -1.43 34.89
C ALA A 444 22.25 -0.02 35.23
N PRO A 445 22.42 0.39 36.51
CA PRO A 445 22.99 1.70 36.82
C PRO A 445 24.46 1.87 36.36
N ALA A 446 25.20 0.78 36.10
CA ALA A 446 26.58 0.85 35.63
C ALA A 446 26.68 1.14 34.11
N VAL A 447 25.59 0.99 33.38
CA VAL A 447 25.52 1.28 31.95
C VAL A 447 25.49 2.79 31.67
N LEU A 448 25.04 3.58 32.67
CA LEU A 448 24.88 5.01 32.52
C LEU A 448 26.06 5.77 33.15
N GLU A 449 26.59 6.70 32.40
CA GLU A 449 27.50 7.74 32.85
C GLU A 449 26.91 9.13 32.48
N PHE A 450 27.54 10.18 32.97
CA PHE A 450 27.07 11.53 32.74
C PHE A 450 28.20 12.40 32.17
N ALA A 451 27.92 13.08 31.09
CA ALA A 451 28.79 14.13 30.55
C ALA A 451 28.38 15.51 31.08
N SER A 452 29.31 16.32 31.49
CA SER A 452 29.04 17.70 31.90
C SER A 452 28.60 18.55 30.69
N ARG A 453 27.50 19.30 30.83
CA ARG A 453 27.06 20.28 29.83
C ARG A 453 28.12 21.25 29.46
N GLN A 454 28.86 21.75 30.47
CA GLN A 454 29.96 22.72 30.25
C GLN A 454 31.08 22.10 29.39
N ALA A 455 31.48 20.87 29.67
CA ALA A 455 32.49 20.17 28.85
C ALA A 455 31.98 19.88 27.42
N LEU A 456 30.69 19.61 27.26
CA LEU A 456 30.09 19.46 25.92
C LEU A 456 30.09 20.77 25.14
N ASP A 457 29.78 21.89 25.78
CA ASP A 457 29.80 23.21 25.17
C ASP A 457 31.23 23.61 24.72
N GLN A 458 32.21 23.43 25.57
CA GLN A 458 33.60 23.64 25.24
C GLN A 458 34.06 22.83 24.02
N ARG A 459 33.74 21.55 23.98
CA ARG A 459 34.06 20.69 22.83
C ARG A 459 33.32 21.13 21.55
N LEU A 460 32.09 21.65 21.67
CA LEU A 460 31.31 22.17 20.53
C LEU A 460 31.95 23.45 20.00
N GLU A 461 32.38 24.36 20.90
CA GLU A 461 33.08 25.56 20.58
C GLU A 461 34.41 25.27 19.85
N GLU A 462 35.24 24.38 20.41
CA GLU A 462 36.51 23.97 19.82
C GLU A 462 36.32 23.39 18.41
N ARG A 463 35.37 22.46 18.23
CA ARG A 463 35.11 21.84 16.93
C ARG A 463 34.50 22.77 15.89
N SER A 464 33.71 23.73 16.31
CA SER A 464 33.10 24.72 15.43
C SER A 464 33.97 25.91 15.11
N GLY A 465 35.16 26.02 15.75
CA GLY A 465 36.00 27.20 15.67
C GLY A 465 35.35 28.44 16.30
N GLY A 466 34.66 28.27 17.42
CA GLY A 466 34.00 29.34 18.16
C GLY A 466 32.66 29.81 17.58
N ARG A 467 32.08 29.04 16.61
CA ARG A 467 30.85 29.46 15.90
C ARG A 467 29.57 28.93 16.51
N LEU A 468 29.64 27.83 17.26
CA LEU A 468 28.48 27.16 17.85
C LEU A 468 28.67 27.03 19.35
N HIS A 469 27.58 27.28 20.08
CA HIS A 469 27.48 27.11 21.52
C HIS A 469 26.15 26.42 21.84
N LEU A 470 26.07 25.71 22.95
CA LEU A 470 24.80 25.24 23.50
C LEU A 470 24.00 26.44 24.02
N ASP A 471 22.67 26.38 23.89
CA ASP A 471 21.82 27.45 24.42
C ASP A 471 22.11 27.72 25.91
N PRO A 472 22.14 28.98 26.32
CA PRO A 472 22.37 29.32 27.71
C PRO A 472 21.29 28.74 28.59
N VAL A 473 21.65 28.36 29.82
CA VAL A 473 20.69 27.89 30.83
C VAL A 473 19.64 28.99 31.01
N PRO A 474 18.31 28.68 30.89
CA PRO A 474 17.26 29.65 31.13
C PRO A 474 17.49 30.27 32.54
N ARG A 475 17.59 31.58 32.61
CA ARG A 475 17.55 32.26 33.90
C ARG A 475 16.14 32.12 34.41
N ASP A 476 15.96 31.42 35.54
CA ASP A 476 14.67 31.39 36.22
C ASP A 476 14.19 32.83 36.37
N SER A 477 13.01 33.10 35.81
CA SER A 477 12.25 34.28 36.17
C SER A 477 11.82 34.08 37.60
N SER A 478 12.60 34.65 38.51
CA SER A 478 12.29 34.79 39.93
C SER A 478 10.93 35.45 40.15
#